data_37c3c4a05de4ba5e15573d3a6ed61ca3
#
_entry.id   37c3c4a05de4ba5e15573d3a6ed61ca3
#
_cell.length_a   1.000
_cell.length_b   1.000
_cell.length_c   1.000
_cell.angle_alpha   90.00
_cell.angle_beta   90.00
_cell.angle_gamma   90.00
#
_symmetry.space_group_name_H-M   'P 1'
#
loop_
_entity.id
_entity.type
_entity.pdbx_description
1 polymer ?
#
loop_
_entity_poly.entity_id
_entity_poly.type
_entity_poly.pdbx_seq_one_letter_code
_entity_poly.pdbx_strand_id
1 'polypeptide(L)'
;MSRIRLSSVHVYPIKSCGGTAVEEWEVDERGLRHDRRWMLVDENGRFLSQRRHPRMAQIGGRIEADRLAVSAPGMPSLQVPFDLPRGGRMLASVWDDLVGTLPVGEEADRWFGEFLGVRCRLVHLPDESVRRVDPEYGGPATRLASWTASPSCSSPKAPSATSTRGWNVPCR
;
A
#
# COMPACT_ATOMS: atom_id res chain seq x y z
N MET A 1 -11.10 -22.90 -25.71
CA MET A 1 -10.52 -22.50 -24.40
C MET A 1 -10.11 -21.06 -24.48
N SER A 2 -10.75 -20.18 -23.69
CA SER A 2 -10.37 -18.77 -23.65
C SER A 2 -9.01 -18.62 -22.95
N ARG A 3 -8.05 -17.99 -23.62
CA ARG A 3 -6.74 -17.70 -23.03
C ARG A 3 -6.84 -16.44 -22.16
N ILE A 4 -6.56 -16.55 -20.88
CA ILE A 4 -6.38 -15.40 -19.99
C ILE A 4 -5.05 -14.75 -20.37
N ARG A 5 -5.06 -13.41 -20.54
CA ARG A 5 -3.87 -12.62 -20.86
C ARG A 5 -3.71 -11.51 -19.83
N LEU A 6 -2.49 -11.31 -19.36
CA LEU A 6 -2.14 -10.13 -18.58
C LEU A 6 -2.11 -8.93 -19.53
N SER A 7 -2.92 -7.90 -19.24
CA SER A 7 -3.05 -6.71 -20.09
C SER A 7 -2.14 -5.56 -19.64
N SER A 8 -1.88 -5.44 -18.36
CA SER A 8 -1.01 -4.41 -17.78
C SER A 8 -0.57 -4.79 -16.37
N VAL A 9 0.57 -4.26 -15.96
CA VAL A 9 1.08 -4.35 -14.58
C VAL A 9 1.15 -2.94 -14.02
N HIS A 10 0.69 -2.76 -12.79
CA HIS A 10 0.74 -1.47 -12.09
C HIS A 10 1.35 -1.66 -10.71
N VAL A 11 2.24 -0.75 -10.33
CA VAL A 11 2.84 -0.70 -8.99
C VAL A 11 2.31 0.53 -8.26
N TYR A 12 1.89 0.35 -7.03
CA TYR A 12 1.35 1.39 -6.15
C TYR A 12 2.24 1.55 -4.92
N PRO A 13 3.33 2.28 -4.96
CA PRO A 13 4.26 2.35 -3.83
C PRO A 13 3.62 2.84 -2.53
N ILE A 14 2.72 3.82 -2.64
CA ILE A 14 2.03 4.42 -1.49
C ILE A 14 0.58 3.94 -1.46
N LYS A 15 0.17 3.37 -0.32
CA LYS A 15 -1.22 2.93 -0.11
C LYS A 15 -2.21 4.05 -0.36
N SER A 16 -3.27 3.76 -1.12
CA SER A 16 -4.34 4.69 -1.47
C SER A 16 -3.91 5.89 -2.34
N CYS A 17 -2.72 5.88 -2.91
CA CYS A 17 -2.28 6.86 -3.91
C CYS A 17 -2.36 6.29 -5.32
N GLY A 18 -2.02 7.08 -6.32
CA GLY A 18 -1.95 6.66 -7.71
C GLY A 18 -0.84 5.63 -7.95
N GLY A 19 -1.06 4.75 -8.92
CA GLY A 19 -0.08 3.76 -9.36
C GLY A 19 0.64 4.16 -10.63
N THR A 20 1.74 3.48 -10.91
CA THR A 20 2.51 3.62 -12.14
C THR A 20 2.41 2.34 -12.96
N ALA A 21 2.07 2.46 -14.24
CA ALA A 21 2.10 1.34 -15.17
C ALA A 21 3.56 0.99 -15.48
N VAL A 22 3.86 -0.31 -15.53
CA VAL A 22 5.19 -0.84 -15.84
C VAL A 22 5.08 -1.98 -16.85
N GLU A 23 6.10 -2.16 -17.69
CA GLU A 23 6.14 -3.24 -18.66
C GLU A 23 6.58 -4.55 -18.00
N GLU A 24 7.55 -4.45 -17.09
CA GLU A 24 8.06 -5.55 -16.29
C GLU A 24 8.35 -5.09 -14.87
N TRP A 25 8.28 -5.99 -13.90
CA TRP A 25 8.59 -5.67 -12.52
C TRP A 25 9.06 -6.88 -11.74
N GLU A 26 9.96 -6.66 -10.79
CA GLU A 26 10.42 -7.71 -9.88
C GLU A 26 9.31 -8.17 -8.94
N VAL A 27 9.26 -9.47 -8.69
CA VAL A 27 8.39 -10.09 -7.69
C VAL A 27 9.26 -10.66 -6.59
N ASP A 28 9.00 -10.25 -5.36
CA ASP A 28 9.65 -10.77 -4.16
C ASP A 28 8.67 -11.62 -3.32
N GLU A 29 9.08 -12.05 -2.12
CA GLU A 29 8.24 -12.83 -1.21
C GLU A 29 6.93 -12.13 -0.81
N ARG A 30 6.80 -10.84 -1.06
CA ARG A 30 5.68 -9.99 -0.69
C ARG A 30 4.82 -9.56 -1.89
N GLY A 31 5.15 -10.03 -3.09
CA GLY A 31 4.48 -9.66 -4.34
C GLY A 31 5.34 -8.72 -5.18
N LEU A 32 4.74 -7.74 -5.85
CA LEU A 32 5.49 -6.76 -6.63
C LEU A 32 6.39 -5.93 -5.71
N ARG A 33 7.69 -5.90 -6.02
CA ARG A 33 8.68 -5.19 -5.20
C ARG A 33 8.28 -3.74 -5.00
N HIS A 34 8.39 -3.24 -3.77
CA HIS A 34 7.98 -1.90 -3.33
C HIS A 34 6.48 -1.58 -3.46
N ASP A 35 5.63 -2.50 -3.86
CA ASP A 35 4.19 -2.26 -3.91
C ASP A 35 3.65 -2.03 -2.50
N ARG A 36 2.98 -0.90 -2.30
CA ARG A 36 2.36 -0.49 -1.02
C ARG A 36 3.29 -0.61 0.20
N ARG A 37 4.55 -0.19 0.04
CA ARG A 37 5.52 -0.16 1.15
C ARG A 37 5.42 1.13 1.98
N TRP A 38 4.78 2.15 1.45
CA TRP A 38 4.53 3.40 2.14
C TRP A 38 3.05 3.62 2.38
N MET A 39 2.75 4.40 3.41
CA MET A 39 1.39 4.74 3.79
C MET A 39 1.35 6.10 4.47
N LEU A 40 0.26 6.83 4.29
CA LEU A 40 -0.03 8.03 5.04
C LEU A 40 -0.85 7.70 6.28
N VAL A 41 -0.47 8.27 7.41
CA VAL A 41 -1.20 8.16 8.67
C VAL A 41 -1.53 9.53 9.24
N ASP A 42 -2.62 9.62 10.01
CA ASP A 42 -2.98 10.82 10.76
C ASP A 42 -2.13 10.96 12.05
N GLU A 43 -2.43 11.98 12.84
CA GLU A 43 -1.75 12.28 14.12
C GLU A 43 -1.88 11.12 15.13
N ASN A 44 -2.92 10.29 15.01
CA ASN A 44 -3.18 9.13 15.87
C ASN A 44 -2.58 7.83 15.32
N GLY A 45 -1.81 7.90 14.23
CA GLY A 45 -1.24 6.73 13.57
C GLY A 45 -2.25 5.92 12.75
N ARG A 46 -3.45 6.42 12.48
CA ARG A 46 -4.45 5.75 11.65
C ARG A 46 -4.21 6.04 10.19
N PHE A 47 -4.32 5.02 9.34
CA PHE A 47 -4.07 5.19 7.91
C PHE A 47 -5.10 6.12 7.23
N LEU A 48 -4.63 6.93 6.30
CA LEU A 48 -5.45 7.71 5.41
C LEU A 48 -5.89 6.84 4.22
N SER A 49 -7.10 7.07 3.75
CA SER A 49 -7.65 6.35 2.61
C SER A 49 -8.20 7.29 1.54
N GLN A 50 -8.12 6.88 0.30
CA GLN A 50 -8.69 7.58 -0.85
C GLN A 50 -10.20 7.84 -0.70
N ARG A 51 -10.93 6.97 0.04
CA ARG A 51 -12.36 7.16 0.32
C ARG A 51 -12.65 8.42 1.13
N ARG A 52 -11.75 8.77 2.07
CA ARG A 52 -11.89 9.98 2.90
C ARG A 52 -11.15 11.17 2.32
N HIS A 53 -10.08 10.92 1.58
CA HIS A 53 -9.21 11.94 0.97
C HIS A 53 -9.06 11.65 -0.53
N PRO A 54 -10.05 11.99 -1.39
CA PRO A 54 -10.03 11.64 -2.81
C PRO A 54 -8.82 12.21 -3.58
N ARG A 55 -8.26 13.32 -3.11
CA ARG A 55 -7.05 13.91 -3.71
C ARG A 55 -5.83 12.98 -3.66
N MET A 56 -5.81 11.97 -2.77
CA MET A 56 -4.75 10.96 -2.75
C MET A 56 -4.61 10.23 -4.09
N ALA A 57 -5.69 10.10 -4.87
CA ALA A 57 -5.63 9.51 -6.21
C ALA A 57 -4.73 10.27 -7.19
N GLN A 58 -4.50 11.56 -6.93
CA GLN A 58 -3.69 12.43 -7.79
C GLN A 58 -2.20 12.39 -7.43
N ILE A 59 -1.84 11.75 -6.33
CA ILE A 59 -0.46 11.59 -5.90
C ILE A 59 0.13 10.39 -6.65
N GLY A 60 1.09 10.64 -7.52
CA GLY A 60 1.85 9.60 -8.20
C GLY A 60 3.09 9.20 -7.41
N GLY A 61 3.40 7.90 -7.40
CA GLY A 61 4.64 7.39 -6.83
C GLY A 61 5.37 6.53 -7.85
N ARG A 62 6.62 6.87 -8.17
CA ARG A 62 7.47 6.11 -9.06
C ARG A 62 8.71 5.64 -8.32
N ILE A 63 9.00 4.35 -8.43
CA ILE A 63 10.22 3.76 -7.88
C ILE A 63 11.38 4.06 -8.83
N GLU A 64 12.43 4.63 -8.31
CA GLU A 64 13.72 4.83 -8.95
C GLU A 64 14.76 3.92 -8.29
N ALA A 65 16.02 3.96 -8.73
CA ALA A 65 17.03 3.00 -8.29
C ALA A 65 17.18 2.90 -6.75
N ASP A 66 17.18 4.04 -6.06
CA ASP A 66 17.47 4.16 -4.63
C ASP A 66 16.43 4.98 -3.85
N ARG A 67 15.33 5.36 -4.52
CA ARG A 67 14.34 6.27 -3.94
C ARG A 67 12.95 6.09 -4.51
N LEU A 68 11.98 6.62 -3.82
CA LEU A 68 10.63 6.84 -4.29
C LEU A 68 10.47 8.31 -4.69
N ALA A 69 10.25 8.56 -5.98
CA ALA A 69 9.88 9.87 -6.49
C ALA A 69 8.36 10.06 -6.39
N VAL A 70 7.94 11.11 -5.70
CA VAL A 70 6.53 11.44 -5.49
C VAL A 70 6.18 12.73 -6.23
N SER A 71 5.03 12.75 -6.87
CA SER A 71 4.53 13.91 -7.61
C SER A 71 3.04 14.11 -7.37
N ALA A 72 2.60 15.37 -7.43
CA ALA A 72 1.18 15.73 -7.43
C ALA A 72 0.99 17.06 -8.18
N PRO A 73 -0.22 17.34 -8.71
CA PRO A 73 -0.50 18.59 -9.41
C PRO A 73 -0.20 19.81 -8.56
N GLY A 74 0.62 20.74 -9.10
CA GLY A 74 0.97 21.99 -8.42
C GLY A 74 2.00 21.87 -7.30
N MET A 75 2.53 20.68 -7.05
CA MET A 75 3.57 20.45 -6.03
C MET A 75 4.94 20.21 -6.66
N PRO A 76 6.04 20.64 -6.00
CA PRO A 76 7.38 20.20 -6.39
C PRO A 76 7.53 18.69 -6.21
N SER A 77 8.39 18.06 -7.01
CA SER A 77 8.68 16.63 -6.82
C SER A 77 9.36 16.39 -5.47
N LEU A 78 8.88 15.40 -4.72
CA LEU A 78 9.48 14.95 -3.47
C LEU A 78 10.29 13.69 -3.71
N GLN A 79 11.50 13.63 -3.17
CA GLN A 79 12.39 12.47 -3.25
C GLN A 79 12.50 11.81 -1.87
N VAL A 80 12.06 10.56 -1.78
CA VAL A 80 12.10 9.76 -0.55
C VAL A 80 13.15 8.67 -0.71
N PRO A 81 14.32 8.75 -0.06
CA PRO A 81 15.35 7.71 -0.15
C PRO A 81 14.85 6.41 0.50
N PHE A 82 15.35 5.27 0.03
CA PHE A 82 15.04 3.98 0.65
C PHE A 82 15.82 3.76 1.94
N ASP A 83 17.02 4.34 2.03
CA ASP A 83 17.82 4.30 3.26
C ASP A 83 17.29 5.35 4.24
N LEU A 84 16.25 4.96 4.97
CA LEU A 84 15.64 5.81 5.99
C LEU A 84 16.45 5.75 7.29
N PRO A 85 16.57 6.87 8.01
CA PRO A 85 17.17 6.87 9.34
C PRO A 85 16.51 5.83 10.25
N ARG A 86 17.32 4.98 10.88
CA ARG A 86 16.83 3.94 11.81
C ARG A 86 16.35 4.50 13.15
N GLY A 87 15.86 5.72 13.17
CA GLY A 87 15.40 6.43 14.37
C GLY A 87 13.88 6.44 14.50
N GLY A 88 13.38 5.98 15.63
CA GLY A 88 12.00 6.20 16.02
C GLY A 88 10.98 5.31 15.30
N ARG A 89 10.83 4.07 15.75
CA ARG A 89 9.68 3.25 15.32
C ARG A 89 8.38 3.87 15.85
N MET A 90 7.35 3.93 15.02
CA MET A 90 6.01 4.27 15.44
C MET A 90 5.03 3.15 15.09
N LEU A 91 3.98 3.02 15.89
CA LEU A 91 2.89 2.11 15.59
C LEU A 91 1.89 2.81 14.67
N ALA A 92 1.55 2.17 13.58
CA ALA A 92 0.47 2.59 12.70
C ALA A 92 -0.66 1.58 12.73
N SER A 93 -1.90 2.08 12.75
CA SER A 93 -3.10 1.25 12.70
C SER A 93 -3.58 1.11 11.27
N VAL A 94 -3.70 -0.14 10.82
CA VAL A 94 -4.25 -0.50 9.51
C VAL A 94 -5.39 -1.48 9.73
N TRP A 95 -6.61 -1.00 9.57
CA TRP A 95 -7.80 -1.72 9.98
C TRP A 95 -7.70 -2.05 11.49
N ASP A 96 -7.74 -3.30 11.86
CA ASP A 96 -7.66 -3.78 13.25
C ASP A 96 -6.23 -4.15 13.67
N ASP A 97 -5.26 -4.03 12.78
CA ASP A 97 -3.87 -4.39 13.05
C ASP A 97 -3.02 -3.18 13.46
N LEU A 98 -2.14 -3.37 14.44
CA LEU A 98 -1.07 -2.45 14.78
C LEU A 98 0.24 -2.94 14.20
N VAL A 99 0.90 -2.11 13.42
CA VAL A 99 2.12 -2.47 12.70
C VAL A 99 3.23 -1.46 13.01
N GLY A 100 4.42 -1.98 13.31
CA GLY A 100 5.61 -1.15 13.48
C GLY A 100 6.08 -0.57 12.15
N THR A 101 6.25 0.75 12.11
CA THR A 101 6.62 1.50 10.92
C THR A 101 7.77 2.45 11.20
N LEU A 102 8.40 2.94 10.14
CA LEU A 102 9.44 3.97 10.19
C LEU A 102 8.88 5.27 9.60
N PRO A 103 8.84 6.38 10.36
CA PRO A 103 8.56 7.70 9.80
C PRO A 103 9.61 8.06 8.75
N VAL A 104 9.17 8.64 7.64
CA VAL A 104 10.08 9.06 6.56
C VAL A 104 10.80 10.36 6.94
N GLY A 105 10.07 11.33 7.47
CA GLY A 105 10.64 12.60 7.93
C GLY A 105 9.72 13.79 7.68
N GLU A 106 10.09 14.91 8.31
CA GLU A 106 9.26 16.12 8.33
C GLU A 106 9.05 16.77 6.96
N GLU A 107 10.00 16.61 6.04
CA GLU A 107 9.87 17.13 4.67
C GLU A 107 8.72 16.45 3.96
N ALA A 108 8.66 15.12 4.03
CA ALA A 108 7.57 14.35 3.46
C ALA A 108 6.24 14.68 4.13
N ASP A 109 6.21 14.75 5.46
CA ASP A 109 5.01 15.08 6.23
C ASP A 109 4.43 16.45 5.83
N ARG A 110 5.30 17.45 5.68
CA ARG A 110 4.93 18.78 5.22
C ARG A 110 4.39 18.77 3.80
N TRP A 111 5.08 18.09 2.88
CA TRP A 111 4.69 18.00 1.48
C TRP A 111 3.29 17.38 1.31
N PHE A 112 3.05 16.23 1.97
CA PHE A 112 1.74 15.58 1.92
C PHE A 112 0.67 16.39 2.63
N GLY A 113 1.01 17.01 3.76
CA GLY A 113 0.11 17.86 4.52
C GLY A 113 -0.35 19.06 3.71
N GLU A 114 0.56 19.72 3.00
CA GLU A 114 0.26 20.85 2.13
C GLU A 114 -0.66 20.44 0.97
N PHE A 115 -0.32 19.34 0.28
CA PHE A 115 -1.15 18.87 -0.83
C PHE A 115 -2.54 18.43 -0.40
N LEU A 116 -2.67 17.67 0.69
CA LEU A 116 -3.97 17.11 1.13
C LEU A 116 -4.78 18.08 1.99
N GLY A 117 -4.17 19.12 2.55
CA GLY A 117 -4.81 20.05 3.47
C GLY A 117 -5.13 19.44 4.84
N VAL A 118 -4.42 18.38 5.23
CA VAL A 118 -4.58 17.69 6.52
C VAL A 118 -3.23 17.35 7.12
N ARG A 119 -3.14 17.31 8.45
CA ARG A 119 -1.93 16.84 9.13
C ARG A 119 -1.79 15.34 8.93
N CYS A 120 -0.69 14.92 8.34
CA CYS A 120 -0.39 13.51 8.12
C CYS A 120 1.11 13.27 8.12
N ARG A 121 1.48 12.01 8.22
CA ARG A 121 2.87 11.54 8.16
C ARG A 121 3.01 10.46 7.13
N LEU A 122 4.11 10.48 6.38
CA LEU A 122 4.50 9.37 5.53
C LEU A 122 5.29 8.36 6.34
N VAL A 123 4.83 7.12 6.35
CA VAL A 123 5.50 6.01 7.04
C VAL A 123 5.85 4.90 6.07
N HIS A 124 6.95 4.22 6.34
CA HIS A 124 7.45 3.07 5.59
C HIS A 124 7.26 1.79 6.39
N LEU A 125 6.89 0.70 5.72
CA LEU A 125 6.82 -0.65 6.27
C LEU A 125 8.17 -1.32 6.08
N PRO A 126 8.99 -1.45 7.14
CA PRO A 126 10.29 -2.11 7.04
C PRO A 126 10.15 -3.61 6.79
N ASP A 127 11.22 -4.24 6.27
CA ASP A 127 11.20 -5.66 5.91
C ASP A 127 11.00 -6.59 7.11
N GLU A 128 11.42 -6.17 8.29
CA GLU A 128 11.24 -6.94 9.52
C GLU A 128 9.78 -6.94 10.01
N SER A 129 8.96 -5.99 9.55
CA SER A 129 7.55 -5.92 9.93
C SER A 129 6.79 -7.05 9.25
N VAL A 130 6.28 -7.97 10.05
CA VAL A 130 5.50 -9.11 9.57
C VAL A 130 4.04 -8.86 9.87
N ARG A 131 3.23 -8.77 8.83
CA ARG A 131 1.79 -8.87 8.95
C ARG A 131 1.36 -10.25 8.46
N ARG A 132 0.75 -11.03 9.35
CA ARG A 132 0.29 -12.39 9.00
C ARG A 132 -1.02 -12.30 8.23
N VAL A 133 -1.17 -13.18 7.25
CA VAL A 133 -2.46 -13.42 6.60
C VAL A 133 -3.36 -14.12 7.61
N ASP A 134 -4.65 -13.80 7.57
CA ASP A 134 -5.64 -14.56 8.33
C ASP A 134 -5.49 -16.05 8.01
N PRO A 135 -5.36 -16.95 9.02
CA PRO A 135 -5.18 -18.39 8.81
C PRO A 135 -6.28 -19.04 7.95
N GLU A 136 -7.46 -18.42 7.88
CA GLU A 136 -8.56 -18.90 7.03
C GLU A 136 -8.24 -18.75 5.53
N TYR A 137 -7.38 -17.78 5.15
CA TYR A 137 -7.08 -17.43 3.75
C TYR A 137 -5.63 -17.68 3.34
N GLY A 138 -4.77 -18.05 4.28
CA GLY A 138 -3.35 -18.26 3.99
C GLY A 138 -2.71 -19.30 4.88
N GLY A 139 -1.72 -20.02 4.37
CA GLY A 139 -0.93 -20.95 5.17
C GLY A 139 -0.09 -20.22 6.23
N PRO A 140 0.46 -20.96 7.23
CA PRO A 140 1.17 -20.38 8.38
C PRO A 140 2.44 -19.58 7.99
N ALA A 141 2.96 -19.79 6.78
CA ALA A 141 4.12 -19.07 6.24
C ALA A 141 3.73 -17.90 5.34
N THR A 142 2.44 -17.70 5.02
CA THR A 142 2.01 -16.63 4.11
C THR A 142 2.06 -15.29 4.83
N ARG A 143 2.84 -14.37 4.29
CA ARG A 143 2.97 -13.00 4.79
C ARG A 143 2.19 -12.05 3.89
N LEU A 144 1.48 -11.10 4.49
CA LEU A 144 0.93 -10.01 3.70
C LEU A 144 2.06 -9.09 3.27
N ALA A 145 2.16 -8.93 1.97
CA ALA A 145 3.21 -8.20 1.32
C ALA A 145 3.21 -6.71 1.63
N SER A 146 2.08 -6.17 2.01
CA SER A 146 1.92 -4.72 2.02
C SER A 146 0.72 -4.28 2.87
N TRP A 147 0.43 -3.00 2.88
CA TRP A 147 -0.75 -2.39 3.48
C TRP A 147 -2.08 -2.78 2.79
N THR A 148 -2.17 -3.97 2.21
CA THR A 148 -3.42 -4.47 1.63
C THR A 148 -4.40 -4.86 2.72
N ALA A 149 -5.70 -4.76 2.44
CA ALA A 149 -6.72 -5.31 3.31
C ALA A 149 -6.50 -6.82 3.46
N SER A 150 -6.64 -7.34 4.68
CA SER A 150 -6.83 -8.79 4.85
C SER A 150 -8.08 -9.18 4.09
N PRO A 151 -8.14 -10.37 3.49
CA PRO A 151 -9.34 -10.89 2.83
C PRO A 151 -10.57 -10.98 3.75
N SER A 152 -10.40 -10.85 5.06
CA SER A 152 -11.46 -10.78 6.07
C SER A 152 -12.40 -9.56 5.96
N CYS A 153 -12.22 -8.68 4.98
CA CYS A 153 -13.20 -7.64 4.71
C CYS A 153 -14.49 -8.29 4.18
N SER A 154 -15.33 -8.77 5.11
CA SER A 154 -16.75 -9.11 4.97
C SER A 154 -17.23 -9.40 3.53
N SER A 155 -16.69 -10.43 2.90
CA SER A 155 -17.41 -11.12 1.83
C SER A 155 -18.36 -12.12 2.50
N PRO A 156 -19.63 -12.17 2.10
CA PRO A 156 -20.53 -13.20 2.62
C PRO A 156 -19.92 -14.57 2.34
N LYS A 157 -19.93 -15.41 3.35
CA LYS A 157 -19.48 -16.80 3.33
C LYS A 157 -19.83 -17.47 2.00
N ALA A 158 -18.83 -17.80 1.22
CA ALA A 158 -19.05 -18.55 -0.02
C ALA A 158 -19.73 -19.90 0.34
N PRO A 159 -20.77 -20.31 -0.35
CA PRO A 159 -21.33 -21.63 -0.13
C PRO A 159 -20.28 -22.67 -0.47
N SER A 160 -20.21 -23.72 0.36
CA SER A 160 -19.34 -24.87 0.23
C SER A 160 -19.26 -25.38 -1.20
N ALA A 161 -18.05 -25.62 -1.65
CA ALA A 161 -17.69 -26.02 -3.00
C ALA A 161 -18.53 -27.20 -3.54
N THR A 162 -19.31 -26.92 -4.57
CA THR A 162 -19.58 -27.82 -5.68
C THR A 162 -20.15 -26.96 -6.80
N SER A 163 -19.32 -26.32 -7.60
CA SER A 163 -19.63 -25.92 -8.99
C SER A 163 -18.47 -25.14 -9.59
N THR A 164 -17.84 -25.73 -10.56
CA THR A 164 -17.02 -25.11 -11.58
C THR A 164 -17.81 -24.06 -12.35
N ARG A 165 -17.80 -22.80 -11.93
CA ARG A 165 -18.15 -21.65 -12.79
C ARG A 165 -17.71 -20.32 -12.18
N GLY A 166 -16.82 -19.64 -12.89
CA GLY A 166 -16.72 -18.19 -13.08
C GLY A 166 -16.69 -17.31 -11.84
N TRP A 167 -15.51 -16.80 -11.52
CA TRP A 167 -15.35 -15.68 -10.58
C TRP A 167 -15.97 -14.41 -11.16
N ASN A 168 -17.11 -14.01 -10.63
CA ASN A 168 -17.70 -12.71 -10.87
C ASN A 168 -17.81 -12.02 -9.52
N VAL A 169 -16.89 -11.13 -9.22
CA VAL A 169 -16.91 -10.31 -7.99
C VAL A 169 -17.38 -8.91 -8.38
N PRO A 170 -18.61 -8.51 -8.03
CA PRO A 170 -18.99 -7.12 -8.15
C PRO A 170 -18.41 -6.32 -6.98
N CYS A 171 -17.46 -5.42 -7.25
CA CYS A 171 -17.12 -4.33 -6.36
C CYS A 171 -18.30 -3.35 -6.30
N ARG A 172 -18.88 -3.18 -5.12
CA ARG A 172 -19.68 -2.00 -4.79
C ARG A 172 -18.84 -1.05 -3.92
#